data_d122a46666b816eb5f9e0e344abac76c
#
_entry.id   d122a46666b816eb5f9e0e344abac76c
#
_cell.length_a   1.000
_cell.length_b   1.000
_cell.length_c   1.000
_cell.angle_alpha   90.00
_cell.angle_beta   90.00
_cell.angle_gamma   90.00
#
_symmetry.space_group_name_H-M   'P 1'
#
loop_
_entity.id
_entity.type
_entity.pdbx_description
1 polymer ?
#
loop_
_entity_poly.entity_id
_entity_poly.type
_entity_poly.pdbx_seq_one_letter_code
_entity_poly.pdbx_strand_id
1 'polypeptide(L)'
;RSLVSLAQEHDLQLSVFHNRRWDADFLTLQQLLHSGELGEVYHLESHFDRFRPEVRDRWREQAVPGSGLWYDLGAHLLDQTLQLFGQPETLWLDLAQQRPGAKTDDFFHAVLQYGARRVILHASTQVAAPGARFTVHGSLGSYRKQGLDVQEEQLKSGTSPLDAQFGCDPRPGLLTTVTAQGPREQSIANLTGNYRAFYLQMVEAIQRGTPVPVKPDEVVGVMELIELGLRSAREGRRLPVGAQHLDSVVQQAPSSSPAHTAPLAMPLGQSGSTPRSTPRH
;
A
#
# COMPACT_ATOMS: atom_id res chain seq x y z
N ARG A 1 19.46 -1.79 10.94
CA ARG A 1 20.52 -0.80 10.65
C ARG A 1 21.90 -1.43 10.69
N SER A 2 22.30 -2.16 11.75
CA SER A 2 23.63 -2.79 11.84
C SER A 2 23.95 -3.70 10.65
N LEU A 3 23.00 -4.46 10.12
CA LEU A 3 23.21 -5.27 8.91
C LEU A 3 23.44 -4.41 7.66
N VAL A 4 22.80 -3.25 7.57
CA VAL A 4 23.01 -2.31 6.45
C VAL A 4 24.43 -1.77 6.50
N SER A 5 24.88 -1.28 7.67
CA SER A 5 26.26 -0.81 7.86
C SER A 5 27.28 -1.91 7.55
N LEU A 6 27.04 -3.14 8.05
CA LEU A 6 27.93 -4.27 7.81
C LEU A 6 28.03 -4.62 6.31
N ALA A 7 26.91 -4.60 5.58
CA ALA A 7 26.92 -4.85 4.15
C ALA A 7 27.72 -3.76 3.40
N GLN A 8 27.53 -2.50 3.78
CA GLN A 8 28.29 -1.36 3.22
C GLN A 8 29.78 -1.45 3.51
N GLU A 9 30.17 -1.77 4.76
CA GLU A 9 31.58 -1.93 5.17
C GLU A 9 32.32 -3.03 4.38
N HIS A 10 31.57 -4.05 3.93
CA HIS A 10 32.12 -5.19 3.18
C HIS A 10 31.83 -5.14 1.68
N ASP A 11 31.29 -4.04 1.16
CA ASP A 11 30.89 -3.89 -0.27
C ASP A 11 29.96 -5.01 -0.75
N LEU A 12 29.01 -5.42 0.11
CA LEU A 12 28.06 -6.49 -0.18
C LEU A 12 26.68 -5.93 -0.54
N GLN A 13 26.02 -6.60 -1.49
CA GLN A 13 24.63 -6.30 -1.84
C GLN A 13 23.69 -6.88 -0.78
N LEU A 14 22.87 -6.03 -0.18
CA LEU A 14 21.82 -6.41 0.77
C LEU A 14 20.45 -6.07 0.22
N SER A 15 19.56 -7.03 0.16
CA SER A 15 18.15 -6.81 -0.17
C SER A 15 17.27 -7.76 0.65
N VAL A 16 16.07 -7.31 1.03
CA VAL A 16 15.10 -8.12 1.78
C VAL A 16 13.98 -8.54 0.84
N PHE A 17 13.60 -9.81 0.91
CA PHE A 17 12.59 -10.38 0.02
C PHE A 17 11.18 -9.94 0.41
N HIS A 18 10.84 -8.67 0.18
CA HIS A 18 9.46 -8.18 0.21
C HIS A 18 8.72 -8.64 -1.05
N ASN A 19 8.53 -9.97 -1.16
CA ASN A 19 7.97 -10.63 -2.34
C ASN A 19 6.61 -10.10 -2.78
N ARG A 20 5.82 -9.57 -1.86
CA ARG A 20 4.48 -9.07 -2.17
C ARG A 20 4.44 -7.77 -2.98
N ARG A 21 5.59 -7.17 -3.27
CA ARG A 21 5.70 -6.14 -4.32
C ARG A 21 5.38 -6.69 -5.71
N TRP A 22 5.54 -8.02 -5.89
CA TRP A 22 5.29 -8.73 -7.14
C TRP A 22 4.04 -9.62 -7.08
N ASP A 23 3.14 -9.39 -6.13
CA ASP A 23 1.80 -10.00 -6.11
C ASP A 23 0.98 -9.44 -7.28
N ALA A 24 0.22 -10.30 -7.95
CA ALA A 24 -0.62 -9.94 -9.11
C ALA A 24 -1.63 -8.84 -8.77
N ASP A 25 -2.25 -8.94 -7.59
CA ASP A 25 -3.22 -7.97 -7.09
C ASP A 25 -2.58 -6.60 -6.81
N PHE A 26 -1.36 -6.58 -6.28
CA PHE A 26 -0.64 -5.34 -5.99
C PHE A 26 -0.11 -4.66 -7.26
N LEU A 27 0.48 -5.41 -8.19
CA LEU A 27 0.92 -4.88 -9.49
C LEU A 27 -0.26 -4.26 -10.25
N THR A 28 -1.41 -4.93 -10.24
CA THR A 28 -2.64 -4.42 -10.87
C THR A 28 -3.13 -3.14 -10.19
N LEU A 29 -3.11 -3.09 -8.86
CA LEU A 29 -3.47 -1.89 -8.11
C LEU A 29 -2.52 -0.73 -8.42
N GLN A 30 -1.21 -0.97 -8.46
CA GLN A 30 -0.22 0.06 -8.84
C GLN A 30 -0.51 0.63 -10.23
N GLN A 31 -0.75 -0.23 -11.22
CA GLN A 31 -1.10 0.20 -12.57
C GLN A 31 -2.37 1.06 -12.59
N LEU A 32 -3.41 0.61 -11.88
CA LEU A 32 -4.69 1.33 -11.82
C LEU A 32 -4.54 2.72 -11.17
N LEU A 33 -3.74 2.83 -10.11
CA LEU A 33 -3.45 4.12 -9.47
C LEU A 33 -2.67 5.06 -10.40
N HIS A 34 -1.70 4.52 -11.15
CA HIS A 34 -0.91 5.29 -12.12
C HIS A 34 -1.73 5.74 -13.34
N SER A 35 -2.74 4.97 -13.76
CA SER A 35 -3.61 5.37 -14.89
C SER A 35 -4.51 6.58 -14.56
N GLY A 36 -4.68 6.90 -13.27
CA GLY A 36 -5.53 7.99 -12.81
C GLY A 36 -7.04 7.71 -12.88
N GLU A 37 -7.46 6.49 -13.23
CA GLU A 37 -8.88 6.12 -13.35
C GLU A 37 -9.67 6.26 -12.05
N LEU A 38 -9.01 6.20 -10.90
CA LEU A 38 -9.62 6.43 -9.58
C LEU A 38 -9.60 7.91 -9.17
N GLY A 39 -8.84 8.77 -9.87
CA GLY A 39 -8.60 10.15 -9.48
C GLY A 39 -7.79 10.26 -8.18
N GLU A 40 -8.08 11.27 -7.37
CA GLU A 40 -7.46 11.42 -6.05
C GLU A 40 -7.99 10.34 -5.09
N VAL A 41 -7.08 9.54 -4.53
CA VAL A 41 -7.43 8.47 -3.57
C VAL A 41 -7.62 9.06 -2.19
N TYR A 42 -8.80 8.83 -1.60
CA TYR A 42 -9.14 9.26 -0.25
C TYR A 42 -9.05 8.14 0.78
N HIS A 43 -9.27 6.91 0.35
CA HIS A 43 -9.33 5.75 1.22
C HIS A 43 -8.77 4.51 0.53
N LEU A 44 -7.93 3.76 1.25
CA LEU A 44 -7.48 2.44 0.85
C LEU A 44 -7.57 1.49 2.05
N GLU A 45 -8.14 0.32 1.84
CA GLU A 45 -8.05 -0.81 2.76
C GLU A 45 -7.27 -1.95 2.12
N SER A 46 -6.38 -2.56 2.91
CA SER A 46 -5.59 -3.73 2.53
C SER A 46 -5.75 -4.79 3.61
N HIS A 47 -6.41 -5.89 3.26
CA HIS A 47 -6.74 -6.97 4.18
C HIS A 47 -5.98 -8.25 3.85
N PHE A 48 -5.50 -8.94 4.90
CA PHE A 48 -4.84 -10.23 4.77
C PHE A 48 -5.43 -11.25 5.74
N ASP A 49 -6.70 -11.56 5.52
CA ASP A 49 -7.52 -12.38 6.42
C ASP A 49 -7.40 -13.87 6.09
N ARG A 50 -7.45 -14.69 7.13
CA ARG A 50 -7.40 -16.16 7.06
C ARG A 50 -8.28 -16.74 8.13
N PHE A 51 -8.72 -18.00 7.93
CA PHE A 51 -9.36 -18.78 8.98
C PHE A 51 -8.41 -19.87 9.47
N ARG A 52 -7.80 -19.66 10.64
CA ARG A 52 -6.86 -20.55 11.30
C ARG A 52 -7.14 -20.55 12.81
N PRO A 53 -8.23 -21.21 13.25
CA PRO A 53 -8.67 -21.13 14.64
C PRO A 53 -7.71 -21.79 15.64
N GLU A 54 -6.84 -22.70 15.18
CA GLU A 54 -5.87 -23.39 16.02
C GLU A 54 -4.52 -22.66 16.03
N VAL A 55 -3.93 -22.48 17.20
CA VAL A 55 -2.57 -22.00 17.38
C VAL A 55 -1.60 -23.12 17.00
N ARG A 56 -0.66 -22.84 16.09
CA ARG A 56 0.33 -23.82 15.60
C ARG A 56 1.60 -23.73 16.43
N ASP A 57 2.28 -24.88 16.60
CA ASP A 57 3.60 -24.89 17.20
C ASP A 57 4.68 -24.50 16.19
N ARG A 58 4.85 -23.17 16.04
CA ARG A 58 5.88 -22.55 15.20
C ARG A 58 6.34 -21.25 15.85
N TRP A 59 7.57 -20.84 15.60
CA TRP A 59 8.19 -19.68 16.25
C TRP A 59 7.39 -18.38 16.09
N ARG A 60 6.72 -18.19 14.94
CA ARG A 60 5.89 -16.99 14.65
C ARG A 60 4.66 -16.87 15.57
N GLU A 61 4.23 -17.96 16.19
CA GLU A 61 3.08 -18.02 17.12
C GLU A 61 3.53 -18.19 18.58
N GLN A 62 4.83 -18.12 18.86
CA GLN A 62 5.39 -18.14 20.21
C GLN A 62 5.66 -16.70 20.70
N ALA A 63 5.73 -16.50 22.03
CA ALA A 63 6.06 -15.21 22.64
C ALA A 63 7.57 -14.92 22.57
N VAL A 64 8.08 -14.70 21.37
CA VAL A 64 9.50 -14.39 21.12
C VAL A 64 9.63 -13.09 20.29
N PRO A 65 10.76 -12.37 20.37
CA PRO A 65 10.95 -11.16 19.59
C PRO A 65 10.75 -11.39 18.08
N GLY A 66 10.00 -10.50 17.41
CA GLY A 66 9.73 -10.58 15.96
C GLY A 66 8.63 -11.57 15.59
N SER A 67 7.96 -12.20 16.56
CA SER A 67 6.78 -13.04 16.31
C SER A 67 5.50 -12.20 16.26
N GLY A 68 4.40 -12.84 15.91
CA GLY A 68 3.09 -12.22 15.80
C GLY A 68 2.69 -11.84 14.39
N LEU A 69 1.41 -11.62 14.22
CA LEU A 69 0.82 -11.32 12.92
C LEU A 69 1.25 -9.94 12.39
N TRP A 70 1.47 -8.99 13.29
CA TRP A 70 1.96 -7.66 12.94
C TRP A 70 3.35 -7.69 12.32
N TYR A 71 4.30 -8.45 12.90
CA TYR A 71 5.61 -8.64 12.28
C TYR A 71 5.53 -9.47 10.98
N ASP A 72 4.70 -10.54 10.95
CA ASP A 72 4.61 -11.46 9.80
C ASP A 72 3.93 -10.80 8.58
N LEU A 73 2.74 -10.22 8.75
CA LEU A 73 1.95 -9.64 7.66
C LEU A 73 1.98 -8.11 7.61
N GLY A 74 2.05 -7.45 8.77
CA GLY A 74 2.11 -5.99 8.83
C GLY A 74 3.30 -5.42 8.07
N ALA A 75 4.47 -6.09 8.13
CA ALA A 75 5.64 -5.68 7.35
C ALA A 75 5.38 -5.64 5.84
N HIS A 76 4.65 -6.62 5.30
CA HIS A 76 4.28 -6.64 3.88
C HIS A 76 3.25 -5.57 3.52
N LEU A 77 2.23 -5.37 4.36
CA LEU A 77 1.19 -4.37 4.09
C LEU A 77 1.73 -2.95 4.22
N LEU A 78 2.63 -2.71 5.17
CA LEU A 78 3.34 -1.43 5.30
C LEU A 78 4.24 -1.18 4.09
N ASP A 79 5.03 -2.16 3.67
CA ASP A 79 5.89 -2.05 2.50
C ASP A 79 5.09 -1.67 1.24
N GLN A 80 3.99 -2.39 0.97
CA GLN A 80 3.08 -2.06 -0.14
C GLN A 80 2.53 -0.63 -0.04
N THR A 81 2.14 -0.20 1.16
CA THR A 81 1.62 1.16 1.38
C THR A 81 2.68 2.23 1.14
N LEU A 82 3.91 2.00 1.60
CA LEU A 82 5.03 2.90 1.36
C LEU A 82 5.37 3.02 -0.12
N GLN A 83 5.25 1.92 -0.88
CA GLN A 83 5.42 1.96 -2.35
C GLN A 83 4.33 2.79 -3.04
N LEU A 84 3.10 2.83 -2.51
CA LEU A 84 1.99 3.57 -3.10
C LEU A 84 1.97 5.05 -2.72
N PHE A 85 2.28 5.37 -1.46
CA PHE A 85 1.99 6.70 -0.90
C PHE A 85 3.16 7.32 -0.12
N GLY A 86 4.30 6.64 -0.03
CA GLY A 86 5.43 7.10 0.80
C GLY A 86 5.15 7.00 2.29
N GLN A 87 5.83 7.83 3.09
CA GLN A 87 5.71 7.83 4.55
C GLN A 87 4.40 8.48 5.01
N PRO A 88 3.66 7.87 5.95
CA PRO A 88 2.48 8.49 6.56
C PRO A 88 2.88 9.59 7.57
N GLU A 89 1.94 10.49 7.86
CA GLU A 89 2.10 11.50 8.93
C GLU A 89 1.96 10.88 10.32
N THR A 90 1.01 9.95 10.45
CA THR A 90 0.72 9.29 11.73
C THR A 90 0.33 7.84 11.51
N LEU A 91 0.52 7.03 12.57
CA LEU A 91 0.09 5.65 12.65
C LEU A 91 -0.65 5.39 13.96
N TRP A 92 -1.75 4.64 13.88
CA TRP A 92 -2.45 4.03 15.01
C TRP A 92 -2.56 2.54 14.77
N LEU A 93 -2.33 1.74 15.82
CA LEU A 93 -2.40 0.28 15.75
C LEU A 93 -3.19 -0.27 16.91
N ASP A 94 -4.10 -1.20 16.61
CA ASP A 94 -4.75 -2.10 17.54
C ASP A 94 -4.25 -3.53 17.32
N LEU A 95 -3.90 -4.21 18.41
CA LEU A 95 -3.43 -5.59 18.43
C LEU A 95 -4.28 -6.41 19.39
N ALA A 96 -4.59 -7.64 19.00
CA ALA A 96 -5.27 -8.57 19.88
C ALA A 96 -4.76 -10.01 19.75
N GLN A 97 -4.99 -10.79 20.83
CA GLN A 97 -4.88 -12.23 20.85
C GLN A 97 -6.31 -12.79 20.93
N GLN A 98 -6.86 -13.21 19.80
CA GLN A 98 -8.26 -13.60 19.69
C GLN A 98 -8.46 -15.10 19.85
N ARG A 99 -7.45 -15.92 19.51
CA ARG A 99 -7.53 -17.38 19.63
C ARG A 99 -7.25 -17.84 21.05
N PRO A 100 -7.99 -18.84 21.57
CA PRO A 100 -7.63 -19.49 22.82
C PRO A 100 -6.20 -20.04 22.77
N GLY A 101 -5.38 -19.68 23.76
CA GLY A 101 -3.98 -20.10 23.84
C GLY A 101 -3.00 -19.35 22.93
N ALA A 102 -3.40 -18.28 22.26
CA ALA A 102 -2.49 -17.41 21.53
C ALA A 102 -1.43 -16.81 22.47
N LYS A 103 -0.18 -16.82 22.04
CA LYS A 103 0.96 -16.30 22.81
C LYS A 103 1.50 -14.98 22.27
N THR A 104 1.05 -14.58 21.10
CA THR A 104 1.36 -13.31 20.43
C THR A 104 0.14 -12.83 19.66
N ASP A 105 0.18 -11.65 19.06
CA ASP A 105 -0.92 -11.09 18.29
C ASP A 105 -1.28 -11.98 17.10
N ASP A 106 -2.58 -12.19 16.90
CA ASP A 106 -3.19 -12.92 15.80
C ASP A 106 -4.30 -12.13 15.11
N PHE A 107 -4.39 -10.88 15.49
CA PHE A 107 -5.21 -9.82 14.92
C PHE A 107 -4.45 -8.51 14.96
N PHE A 108 -4.52 -7.74 13.87
CA PHE A 108 -4.18 -6.33 13.90
C PHE A 108 -5.11 -5.48 13.02
N HIS A 109 -5.28 -4.22 13.43
CA HIS A 109 -5.92 -3.18 12.66
C HIS A 109 -5.12 -1.89 12.79
N ALA A 110 -4.55 -1.43 11.68
CA ALA A 110 -3.74 -0.22 11.67
C ALA A 110 -4.38 0.86 10.79
N VAL A 111 -4.31 2.11 11.23
CA VAL A 111 -4.77 3.28 10.48
C VAL A 111 -3.59 4.22 10.25
N LEU A 112 -3.22 4.42 8.99
CA LEU A 112 -2.20 5.37 8.56
C LEU A 112 -2.85 6.61 7.98
N GLN A 113 -2.31 7.79 8.31
CA GLN A 113 -2.82 9.07 7.84
C GLN A 113 -1.83 9.74 6.88
N TYR A 114 -2.37 10.27 5.77
CA TYR A 114 -1.67 11.05 4.75
C TYR A 114 -2.54 12.27 4.43
N GLY A 115 -2.45 13.35 5.22
CA GLY A 115 -3.37 14.47 5.11
C GLY A 115 -4.82 14.03 5.31
N ALA A 116 -5.66 14.23 4.30
CA ALA A 116 -7.05 13.76 4.29
C ALA A 116 -7.20 12.26 4.02
N ARG A 117 -6.22 11.61 3.35
CA ARG A 117 -6.26 10.17 3.00
C ARG A 117 -6.12 9.30 4.23
N ARG A 118 -6.85 8.18 4.23
CA ARG A 118 -6.73 7.12 5.23
C ARG A 118 -6.36 5.82 4.53
N VAL A 119 -5.37 5.13 5.10
CA VAL A 119 -5.01 3.76 4.71
C VAL A 119 -5.23 2.86 5.90
N ILE A 120 -6.01 1.81 5.70
CA ILE A 120 -6.30 0.79 6.71
C ILE A 120 -5.58 -0.50 6.32
N LEU A 121 -4.80 -1.03 7.26
CA LEU A 121 -4.15 -2.32 7.13
C LEU A 121 -4.73 -3.27 8.16
N HIS A 122 -5.19 -4.43 7.71
CA HIS A 122 -5.84 -5.37 8.58
C HIS A 122 -5.41 -6.81 8.30
N ALA A 123 -5.23 -7.59 9.34
CA ALA A 123 -5.16 -9.04 9.23
C ALA A 123 -5.73 -9.70 10.48
N SER A 124 -6.41 -10.82 10.27
CA SER A 124 -6.91 -11.67 11.34
C SER A 124 -6.81 -13.14 10.95
N THR A 125 -6.61 -13.99 11.95
CA THR A 125 -6.64 -15.44 11.78
C THR A 125 -8.02 -16.05 12.05
N GLN A 126 -9.03 -15.24 12.39
CA GLN A 126 -10.37 -15.70 12.76
C GLN A 126 -11.45 -15.30 11.74
N VAL A 127 -11.07 -15.08 10.49
CA VAL A 127 -12.01 -14.65 9.43
C VAL A 127 -12.30 -15.83 8.50
N ALA A 128 -13.47 -16.45 8.67
CA ALA A 128 -13.93 -17.56 7.83
C ALA A 128 -14.49 -17.10 6.48
N ALA A 129 -15.01 -15.88 6.41
CA ALA A 129 -15.53 -15.25 5.18
C ALA A 129 -14.78 -13.94 4.92
N PRO A 130 -13.60 -13.98 4.29
CA PRO A 130 -12.78 -12.79 4.09
C PRO A 130 -13.48 -11.79 3.16
N GLY A 131 -13.31 -10.51 3.48
CA GLY A 131 -13.71 -9.38 2.64
C GLY A 131 -12.80 -9.21 1.42
N ALA A 132 -12.82 -8.03 0.83
CA ALA A 132 -11.92 -7.70 -0.26
C ALA A 132 -10.46 -7.66 0.22
N ARG A 133 -9.53 -8.15 -0.61
CA ARG A 133 -8.08 -8.00 -0.40
C ARG A 133 -7.67 -6.52 -0.46
N PHE A 134 -8.19 -5.80 -1.45
CA PHE A 134 -8.08 -4.35 -1.58
C PHE A 134 -9.44 -3.72 -1.79
N THR A 135 -9.70 -2.62 -1.08
CA THR A 135 -10.78 -1.68 -1.34
C THR A 135 -10.18 -0.28 -1.46
N VAL A 136 -10.42 0.39 -2.58
CA VAL A 136 -9.89 1.73 -2.83
C VAL A 136 -11.02 2.64 -3.26
N HIS A 137 -11.10 3.83 -2.66
CA HIS A 137 -12.06 4.86 -3.01
C HIS A 137 -11.32 6.15 -3.39
N GLY A 138 -11.59 6.63 -4.58
CA GLY A 138 -11.05 7.87 -5.10
C GLY A 138 -12.16 8.82 -5.60
N SER A 139 -11.75 9.99 -6.08
CA SER A 139 -12.68 11.04 -6.54
C SER A 139 -13.47 10.68 -7.80
N LEU A 140 -12.97 9.73 -8.61
CA LEU A 140 -13.60 9.30 -9.86
C LEU A 140 -14.21 7.90 -9.79
N GLY A 141 -13.91 7.12 -8.76
CA GLY A 141 -14.42 5.77 -8.67
C GLY A 141 -13.87 4.97 -7.50
N SER A 142 -14.20 3.68 -7.49
CA SER A 142 -13.79 2.71 -6.48
C SER A 142 -13.28 1.44 -7.13
N TYR A 143 -12.29 0.81 -6.50
CA TYR A 143 -11.76 -0.48 -6.93
C TYR A 143 -11.83 -1.50 -5.79
N ARG A 144 -12.27 -2.71 -6.09
CA ARG A 144 -12.29 -3.84 -5.15
C ARG A 144 -11.64 -5.06 -5.78
N LYS A 145 -10.74 -5.68 -5.03
CA LYS A 145 -10.08 -6.94 -5.40
C LYS A 145 -10.39 -8.01 -4.39
N GLN A 146 -10.86 -9.15 -4.84
CA GLN A 146 -11.15 -10.31 -3.99
C GLN A 146 -10.02 -11.34 -4.05
N GLY A 147 -9.79 -12.02 -2.92
CA GLY A 147 -8.84 -13.12 -2.80
C GLY A 147 -7.38 -12.68 -2.76
N LEU A 148 -6.54 -13.50 -2.16
CA LEU A 148 -5.09 -13.28 -2.07
C LEU A 148 -4.38 -13.71 -3.36
N ASP A 149 -3.15 -13.22 -3.58
CA ASP A 149 -2.28 -13.67 -4.67
C ASP A 149 -2.10 -15.19 -4.67
N VAL A 150 -1.92 -15.76 -5.85
CA VAL A 150 -1.90 -17.22 -6.07
C VAL A 150 -0.52 -17.86 -5.98
N GLN A 151 0.57 -17.08 -6.05
CA GLN A 151 1.92 -17.59 -6.22
C GLN A 151 2.38 -18.46 -5.05
N GLU A 152 2.05 -18.10 -3.79
CA GLU A 152 2.40 -18.94 -2.63
C GLU A 152 1.73 -20.33 -2.67
N GLU A 153 0.46 -20.39 -3.06
CA GLU A 153 -0.25 -21.67 -3.14
C GLU A 153 0.24 -22.48 -4.35
N GLN A 154 0.57 -21.83 -5.46
CA GLN A 154 1.19 -22.49 -6.62
C GLN A 154 2.55 -23.10 -6.24
N LEU A 155 3.41 -22.35 -5.51
CA LEU A 155 4.69 -22.90 -5.02
C LEU A 155 4.48 -24.09 -4.07
N LYS A 156 3.52 -24.02 -3.13
CA LYS A 156 3.21 -25.11 -2.21
C LYS A 156 2.67 -26.36 -2.93
N SER A 157 1.95 -26.17 -4.04
CA SER A 157 1.47 -27.26 -4.89
C SER A 157 2.53 -27.82 -5.84
N GLY A 158 3.75 -27.26 -5.83
CA GLY A 158 4.86 -27.70 -6.67
C GLY A 158 4.88 -27.09 -8.09
N THR A 159 4.05 -26.09 -8.37
CA THR A 159 4.08 -25.38 -9.65
C THR A 159 5.41 -24.64 -9.79
N SER A 160 6.08 -24.84 -10.91
CA SER A 160 7.36 -24.17 -11.18
C SER A 160 7.15 -22.67 -11.42
N PRO A 161 8.02 -21.78 -10.86
CA PRO A 161 8.03 -20.37 -11.24
C PRO A 161 8.35 -20.12 -12.72
N LEU A 162 8.76 -21.14 -13.47
CA LEU A 162 8.99 -21.07 -14.92
C LEU A 162 7.75 -21.45 -15.73
N ASP A 163 6.70 -21.95 -15.08
CA ASP A 163 5.44 -22.29 -15.73
C ASP A 163 4.74 -21.01 -16.25
N ALA A 164 4.18 -21.09 -17.45
CA ALA A 164 3.48 -19.96 -18.08
C ALA A 164 2.23 -19.50 -17.28
N GLN A 165 1.65 -20.37 -16.45
CA GLN A 165 0.51 -20.06 -15.61
C GLN A 165 0.91 -19.59 -14.18
N PHE A 166 2.21 -19.60 -13.88
CA PHE A 166 2.66 -19.12 -12.57
C PHE A 166 2.39 -17.63 -12.40
N GLY A 167 1.78 -17.26 -11.28
CA GLY A 167 1.38 -15.88 -10.98
C GLY A 167 0.11 -15.40 -11.68
N CYS A 168 -0.55 -16.24 -12.52
CA CYS A 168 -1.80 -15.88 -13.16
C CYS A 168 -2.97 -16.04 -12.16
N ASP A 169 -3.50 -14.94 -11.63
CA ASP A 169 -4.74 -14.95 -10.82
C ASP A 169 -5.96 -14.72 -11.70
N PRO A 170 -6.85 -15.73 -11.87
CA PRO A 170 -8.01 -15.62 -12.75
C PRO A 170 -9.15 -14.75 -12.18
N ARG A 171 -9.06 -14.34 -10.91
CA ARG A 171 -10.10 -13.54 -10.25
C ARG A 171 -9.89 -12.06 -10.53
N PRO A 172 -10.66 -11.41 -11.42
CA PRO A 172 -10.46 -10.00 -11.73
C PRO A 172 -10.80 -9.10 -10.53
N GLY A 173 -10.29 -7.88 -10.57
CA GLY A 173 -10.79 -6.79 -9.75
C GLY A 173 -12.04 -6.15 -10.37
N LEU A 174 -12.79 -5.38 -9.59
CA LEU A 174 -13.95 -4.65 -10.02
C LEU A 174 -13.71 -3.15 -9.86
N LEU A 175 -13.68 -2.41 -10.95
CA LEU A 175 -13.63 -0.96 -10.99
C LEU A 175 -15.05 -0.42 -11.19
N THR A 176 -15.49 0.44 -10.27
CA THR A 176 -16.77 1.17 -10.37
C THR A 176 -16.46 2.64 -10.56
N THR A 177 -16.80 3.22 -11.71
CA THR A 177 -16.67 4.65 -12.00
C THR A 177 -18.04 5.32 -12.02
N VAL A 178 -18.10 6.61 -11.66
CA VAL A 178 -19.35 7.39 -11.68
C VAL A 178 -19.39 8.21 -12.96
N THR A 179 -20.41 7.98 -13.77
CA THR A 179 -20.65 8.71 -15.02
C THR A 179 -21.93 9.54 -14.93
N ALA A 180 -22.19 10.41 -15.93
CA ALA A 180 -23.44 11.17 -16.02
C ALA A 180 -24.68 10.26 -16.10
N GLN A 181 -24.53 9.00 -16.55
CA GLN A 181 -25.60 8.00 -16.67
C GLN A 181 -25.71 7.11 -15.42
N GLY A 182 -24.90 7.34 -14.39
CA GLY A 182 -24.83 6.57 -13.18
C GLY A 182 -23.54 5.73 -13.03
N PRO A 183 -23.47 4.86 -12.01
CA PRO A 183 -22.30 4.00 -11.78
C PRO A 183 -22.13 3.02 -12.95
N ARG A 184 -20.88 2.86 -13.40
CA ARG A 184 -20.45 1.88 -14.38
C ARG A 184 -19.44 0.92 -13.75
N GLU A 185 -19.69 -0.36 -13.86
CA GLU A 185 -18.77 -1.40 -13.40
C GLU A 185 -17.97 -1.99 -14.56
N GLN A 186 -16.69 -2.22 -14.31
CA GLN A 186 -15.75 -2.82 -15.24
C GLN A 186 -14.89 -3.85 -14.53
N SER A 187 -14.77 -5.03 -15.13
CA SER A 187 -13.86 -6.08 -14.69
C SER A 187 -12.44 -5.75 -15.11
N ILE A 188 -11.51 -5.71 -14.16
CA ILE A 188 -10.08 -5.45 -14.40
C ILE A 188 -9.30 -6.75 -14.26
N ALA A 189 -8.77 -7.23 -15.36
CA ALA A 189 -7.89 -8.41 -15.36
C ALA A 189 -6.62 -8.12 -14.57
N ASN A 190 -6.12 -9.11 -13.83
CA ASN A 190 -4.89 -8.95 -13.09
C ASN A 190 -3.67 -8.98 -14.03
N LEU A 191 -2.66 -8.18 -13.69
CA LEU A 191 -1.30 -8.43 -14.16
C LEU A 191 -0.81 -9.76 -13.59
N THR A 192 0.10 -10.42 -14.29
CA THR A 192 0.73 -11.66 -13.80
C THR A 192 1.67 -11.35 -12.64
N GLY A 193 1.49 -12.00 -11.50
CA GLY A 193 2.42 -11.94 -10.38
C GLY A 193 3.79 -12.52 -10.79
N ASN A 194 4.89 -11.98 -10.22
CA ASN A 194 6.23 -12.32 -10.70
C ASN A 194 7.30 -12.31 -9.60
N TYR A 195 7.26 -13.28 -8.69
CA TYR A 195 8.30 -13.41 -7.64
C TYR A 195 9.71 -13.60 -8.20
N ARG A 196 9.84 -14.12 -9.44
CA ARG A 196 11.14 -14.26 -10.10
C ARG A 196 11.83 -12.93 -10.36
N ALA A 197 11.05 -11.85 -10.54
CA ALA A 197 11.61 -10.53 -10.82
C ALA A 197 12.59 -10.09 -9.73
N PHE A 198 12.33 -10.41 -8.46
CA PHE A 198 13.26 -10.13 -7.38
C PHE A 198 14.64 -10.75 -7.62
N TYR A 199 14.67 -12.04 -7.93
CA TYR A 199 15.93 -12.76 -8.14
C TYR A 199 16.66 -12.30 -9.38
N LEU A 200 15.94 -12.03 -10.47
CA LEU A 200 16.54 -11.49 -11.70
C LEU A 200 17.17 -10.11 -11.46
N GLN A 201 16.48 -9.23 -10.74
CA GLN A 201 17.01 -7.92 -10.36
C GLN A 201 18.21 -8.04 -9.40
N MET A 202 18.21 -9.02 -8.48
CA MET A 202 19.40 -9.29 -7.65
C MET A 202 20.60 -9.74 -8.48
N VAL A 203 20.40 -10.61 -9.46
CA VAL A 203 21.48 -11.01 -10.40
C VAL A 203 22.02 -9.79 -11.15
N GLU A 204 21.16 -8.92 -11.65
CA GLU A 204 21.57 -7.68 -12.31
C GLU A 204 22.33 -6.74 -11.36
N ALA A 205 21.88 -6.60 -10.11
CA ALA A 205 22.57 -5.82 -9.09
C ALA A 205 23.99 -6.33 -8.84
N ILE A 206 24.16 -7.65 -8.72
CA ILE A 206 25.47 -8.27 -8.49
C ILE A 206 26.38 -8.17 -9.72
N GLN A 207 25.84 -8.41 -10.92
CA GLN A 207 26.64 -8.48 -12.14
C GLN A 207 26.94 -7.12 -12.76
N ARG A 208 26.03 -6.15 -12.61
CA ARG A 208 26.08 -4.88 -13.33
C ARG A 208 26.08 -3.64 -12.42
N GLY A 209 26.02 -3.84 -11.09
CA GLY A 209 25.97 -2.72 -10.13
C GLY A 209 24.68 -1.90 -10.20
N THR A 210 23.60 -2.49 -10.74
CA THR A 210 22.27 -1.82 -10.69
C THR A 210 21.75 -1.80 -9.26
N PRO A 211 20.80 -0.90 -8.90
CA PRO A 211 20.17 -0.93 -7.59
C PRO A 211 19.53 -2.29 -7.28
N VAL A 212 19.64 -2.73 -6.02
CA VAL A 212 18.94 -3.93 -5.54
C VAL A 212 17.44 -3.75 -5.59
N PRO A 213 16.64 -4.84 -5.78
CA PRO A 213 15.18 -4.77 -5.98
C PRO A 213 14.40 -4.17 -4.80
N VAL A 214 14.91 -4.37 -3.59
CA VAL A 214 14.39 -3.76 -2.36
C VAL A 214 15.57 -3.12 -1.63
N LYS A 215 15.58 -1.79 -1.58
CA LYS A 215 16.68 -1.05 -0.97
C LYS A 215 16.68 -1.23 0.55
N PRO A 216 17.84 -1.37 1.20
CA PRO A 216 17.95 -1.53 2.65
C PRO A 216 17.24 -0.42 3.44
N ASP A 217 17.32 0.84 2.99
CA ASP A 217 16.68 1.97 3.66
C ASP A 217 15.15 1.90 3.63
N GLU A 218 14.56 1.35 2.56
CA GLU A 218 13.12 1.12 2.49
C GLU A 218 12.67 0.11 3.57
N VAL A 219 13.48 -0.93 3.79
CA VAL A 219 13.22 -1.94 4.83
C VAL A 219 13.38 -1.35 6.22
N VAL A 220 14.38 -0.49 6.44
CA VAL A 220 14.55 0.24 7.70
C VAL A 220 13.30 1.07 7.99
N GLY A 221 12.76 1.79 6.98
CA GLY A 221 11.52 2.55 7.11
C GLY A 221 10.32 1.70 7.49
N VAL A 222 10.18 0.49 6.90
CA VAL A 222 9.13 -0.48 7.29
C VAL A 222 9.29 -0.89 8.75
N MET A 223 10.51 -1.25 9.18
CA MET A 223 10.77 -1.66 10.56
C MET A 223 10.52 -0.55 11.58
N GLU A 224 10.82 0.69 11.23
CA GLU A 224 10.50 1.84 12.08
C GLU A 224 8.99 2.03 12.27
N LEU A 225 8.19 1.79 11.23
CA LEU A 225 6.73 1.79 11.33
C LEU A 225 6.20 0.59 12.12
N ILE A 226 6.81 -0.59 12.03
CA ILE A 226 6.48 -1.75 12.88
C ILE A 226 6.65 -1.39 14.35
N GLU A 227 7.81 -0.84 14.73
CA GLU A 227 8.11 -0.45 16.11
C GLU A 227 7.21 0.71 16.60
N LEU A 228 6.95 1.69 15.72
CA LEU A 228 6.01 2.78 16.02
C LEU A 228 4.61 2.25 16.27
N GLY A 229 4.16 1.27 15.48
CA GLY A 229 2.88 0.58 15.66
C GLY A 229 2.79 -0.10 17.01
N LEU A 230 3.78 -0.90 17.39
CA LEU A 230 3.84 -1.55 18.70
C LEU A 230 3.78 -0.54 19.85
N ARG A 231 4.45 0.60 19.69
CA ARG A 231 4.35 1.70 20.66
C ARG A 231 2.95 2.31 20.70
N SER A 232 2.33 2.54 19.51
CA SER A 232 0.95 3.05 19.40
C SER A 232 -0.04 2.12 20.11
N ALA A 233 0.06 0.80 19.91
CA ALA A 233 -0.79 -0.19 20.57
C ALA A 233 -0.62 -0.19 22.08
N ARG A 234 0.62 -0.12 22.58
CA ARG A 234 0.90 -0.04 24.04
C ARG A 234 0.38 1.25 24.68
N GLU A 235 0.51 2.38 23.96
CA GLU A 235 0.06 3.69 24.46
C GLU A 235 -1.44 3.96 24.22
N GLY A 236 -2.12 3.11 23.45
CA GLY A 236 -3.55 3.25 23.12
C GLY A 236 -3.88 4.52 22.32
N ARG A 237 -2.91 5.08 21.58
CA ARG A 237 -3.08 6.35 20.87
C ARG A 237 -2.36 6.38 19.52
N ARG A 238 -2.81 7.29 18.68
CA ARG A 238 -2.12 7.63 17.42
C ARG A 238 -0.78 8.31 17.70
N LEU A 239 0.25 7.91 16.95
CA LEU A 239 1.59 8.46 17.07
C LEU A 239 2.03 9.12 15.76
N PRO A 240 2.77 10.27 15.82
CA PRO A 240 3.36 10.86 14.63
C PRO A 240 4.53 10.00 14.14
N VAL A 241 4.71 9.93 12.83
CA VAL A 241 5.92 9.38 12.20
C VAL A 241 7.02 10.43 12.29
N GLY A 242 8.20 10.06 12.78
CA GLY A 242 9.27 11.01 13.09
C GLY A 242 9.78 11.77 11.87
N ALA A 243 10.06 13.06 12.06
CA ALA A 243 10.51 13.99 11.03
C ALA A 243 11.87 13.62 10.37
N GLN A 244 12.62 12.67 10.91
CA GLN A 244 13.94 12.28 10.39
C GLN A 244 13.90 11.58 9.03
N HIS A 245 12.69 11.21 8.51
CA HIS A 245 12.54 10.54 7.20
C HIS A 245 11.85 11.39 6.14
N LEU A 246 11.30 12.57 6.49
CA LEU A 246 10.60 13.43 5.53
C LEU A 246 11.55 14.12 4.54
N ASP A 247 12.82 14.32 4.90
CA ASP A 247 13.77 15.07 4.07
C ASP A 247 14.35 14.29 2.88
N SER A 248 14.30 12.96 2.90
CA SER A 248 14.87 12.14 1.81
C SER A 248 13.93 11.92 0.62
N VAL A 249 12.61 12.10 0.81
CA VAL A 249 11.60 11.86 -0.24
C VAL A 249 11.23 13.12 -1.01
N VAL A 250 11.37 14.31 -0.40
CA VAL A 250 11.01 15.61 -1.03
C VAL A 250 12.00 16.04 -2.13
N GLN A 251 13.22 15.49 -2.14
CA GLN A 251 14.23 15.89 -3.14
C GLN A 251 14.13 15.19 -4.49
N GLN A 252 13.15 14.32 -4.74
CA GLN A 252 12.98 13.61 -6.01
C GLN A 252 11.73 13.97 -6.81
N ALA A 253 10.95 14.97 -6.42
CA ALA A 253 9.87 15.50 -7.25
C ALA A 253 10.43 16.50 -8.28
N PRO A 254 10.20 16.35 -9.60
CA PRO A 254 10.62 17.35 -10.58
C PRO A 254 9.85 18.65 -10.31
N SER A 255 10.60 19.74 -10.11
CA SER A 255 10.06 21.09 -9.99
C SER A 255 9.40 21.52 -11.29
N SER A 256 8.09 21.40 -11.40
CA SER A 256 7.31 22.12 -12.40
C SER A 256 6.95 23.49 -11.84
N SER A 257 7.73 24.51 -12.15
CA SER A 257 7.37 25.91 -11.95
C SER A 257 6.18 26.27 -12.84
N PRO A 258 5.11 26.86 -12.31
CA PRO A 258 4.09 27.48 -13.15
C PRO A 258 4.61 28.81 -13.69
N ALA A 259 4.58 28.96 -15.01
CA ALA A 259 4.89 30.20 -15.69
C ALA A 259 3.92 31.30 -15.24
N HIS A 260 4.48 32.44 -14.81
CA HIS A 260 3.76 33.67 -14.55
C HIS A 260 3.10 34.16 -15.85
N THR A 261 1.78 34.17 -15.88
CA THR A 261 1.01 35.02 -16.84
C THR A 261 0.58 36.28 -16.14
N ALA A 262 1.05 37.42 -16.65
CA ALA A 262 0.73 38.77 -16.22
C ALA A 262 -0.74 39.12 -16.49
N PRO A 263 -1.36 40.01 -15.69
CA PRO A 263 -2.76 40.38 -15.87
C PRO A 263 -2.91 41.39 -17.01
N LEU A 264 -3.82 41.10 -17.94
CA LEU A 264 -4.28 42.05 -18.98
C LEU A 264 -5.22 43.07 -18.33
N ALA A 265 -4.85 44.36 -18.54
CA ALA A 265 -5.63 45.52 -18.13
C ALA A 265 -6.93 45.64 -18.95
N MET A 266 -8.03 45.91 -18.27
CA MET A 266 -9.32 46.29 -18.87
C MET A 266 -9.39 47.80 -19.07
N PRO A 267 -9.91 48.30 -20.21
CA PRO A 267 -10.29 49.71 -20.33
C PRO A 267 -11.71 49.97 -19.81
N LEU A 268 -11.83 51.10 -19.12
CA LEU A 268 -13.08 51.72 -18.71
C LEU A 268 -13.80 52.35 -19.91
N GLY A 269 -15.11 52.14 -20.01
CA GLY A 269 -15.97 52.80 -21.01
C GLY A 269 -17.42 52.92 -20.54
N GLN A 270 -17.84 54.12 -20.44
CA GLN A 270 -18.94 54.84 -19.83
C GLN A 270 -20.37 54.44 -20.20
N SER A 271 -21.26 54.65 -19.18
CA SER A 271 -22.58 55.33 -19.12
C SER A 271 -23.70 55.03 -20.11
N GLY A 272 -24.88 54.76 -19.61
CA GLY A 272 -26.16 54.92 -20.31
C GLY A 272 -27.40 54.35 -19.60
N SER A 273 -28.01 55.16 -18.72
CA SER A 273 -29.43 55.40 -18.43
C SER A 273 -30.47 54.23 -18.47
N THR A 274 -31.18 54.12 -17.34
CA THR A 274 -32.53 53.58 -17.11
C THR A 274 -33.65 54.22 -17.97
N PRO A 275 -34.96 53.75 -18.04
CA PRO A 275 -35.75 53.22 -16.95
C PRO A 275 -36.88 52.19 -17.27
N ARG A 276 -37.40 51.56 -16.14
CA ARG A 276 -38.79 51.16 -15.84
C ARG A 276 -39.64 50.32 -16.81
N SER A 277 -40.15 49.18 -16.37
CA SER A 277 -41.54 48.93 -15.98
C SER A 277 -41.84 47.45 -15.67
N THR A 278 -42.38 47.18 -14.50
CA THR A 278 -43.24 46.05 -14.13
C THR A 278 -44.64 46.25 -14.74
N PRO A 279 -45.68 45.31 -14.72
CA PRO A 279 -45.82 44.09 -13.90
C PRO A 279 -46.59 42.91 -14.57
N ARG A 280 -46.70 41.80 -13.78
CA ARG A 280 -47.82 40.81 -13.72
C ARG A 280 -48.12 39.87 -14.88
N HIS A 281 -47.95 38.58 -14.69
CA HIS A 281 -48.96 37.57 -14.26
C HIS A 281 -48.25 36.34 -13.77
#